data_868b90eba69115606769f6ecd61b88f2
#
_entry.id   868b90eba69115606769f6ecd61b88f2
#
_cell.length_a   1.000
_cell.length_b   1.000
_cell.length_c   1.000
_cell.angle_alpha   90.00
_cell.angle_beta   90.00
_cell.angle_gamma   90.00
#
_symmetry.space_group_name_H-M   'P 1'
#
loop_
_entity.id
_entity.type
_entity.pdbx_description
1 polymer ?
#
loop_
_entity_poly.entity_id
_entity_poly.type
_entity_poly.pdbx_seq_one_letter_code
_entity_poly.pdbx_strand_id
1 'polypeptide(L)'
;MAGTFHWVIATAFILTYPLAYYIVLVLHSDRTAPLFRPLINLHFVLGMIVLFLVIPRLLWRIFNVEPEEAPGSRVEHILSKLAHWGLYALMIVMPLTGYLGTSGPPINFYLFEMTKFPNTALFQWLQLDWATFEPIVDVIHHFVGKWIAWFVVLLHIAAAFYHHFVRHDTVLIRMLPERVGNWLLAK
;
A
#
# COMPACT_ATOMS: atom_id res chain seq x y z
N MET A 1 4.01 -7.16 17.66
CA MET A 1 3.29 -5.98 17.08
C MET A 1 3.76 -5.62 15.66
N ALA A 2 5.04 -5.43 15.38
CA ALA A 2 5.52 -5.05 14.02
C ALA A 2 5.11 -6.03 12.91
N GLY A 3 5.16 -7.35 13.16
CA GLY A 3 4.73 -8.36 12.19
C GLY A 3 3.24 -8.32 11.86
N THR A 4 2.37 -8.08 12.84
CA THR A 4 0.91 -7.98 12.62
C THR A 4 0.58 -6.78 11.74
N PHE A 5 1.13 -5.60 12.02
CA PHE A 5 0.96 -4.42 11.16
C PHE A 5 1.46 -4.67 9.74
N HIS A 6 2.60 -5.36 9.61
CA HIS A 6 3.15 -5.71 8.30
C HIS A 6 2.12 -6.52 7.48
N TRP A 7 1.61 -7.60 8.02
CA TRP A 7 0.73 -8.51 7.29
C TRP A 7 -0.64 -7.90 7.00
N VAL A 8 -1.20 -7.10 7.91
CA VAL A 8 -2.46 -6.38 7.66
C VAL A 8 -2.29 -5.40 6.50
N ILE A 9 -1.23 -4.57 6.54
CA ILE A 9 -0.95 -3.61 5.48
C ILE A 9 -0.63 -4.32 4.15
N ALA A 10 0.21 -5.37 4.18
CA ALA A 10 0.57 -6.12 2.98
C ALA A 10 -0.66 -6.78 2.34
N THR A 11 -1.53 -7.39 3.12
CA THR A 11 -2.77 -7.99 2.62
C THR A 11 -3.68 -6.94 2.03
N ALA A 12 -3.94 -5.83 2.73
CA ALA A 12 -4.76 -4.74 2.22
C ALA A 12 -4.19 -4.18 0.92
N PHE A 13 -2.88 -3.90 0.87
CA PHE A 13 -2.19 -3.37 -0.30
C PHE A 13 -2.27 -4.34 -1.49
N ILE A 14 -1.98 -5.64 -1.28
CA ILE A 14 -2.03 -6.65 -2.36
C ILE A 14 -3.46 -6.81 -2.89
N LEU A 15 -4.47 -6.79 -2.03
CA LEU A 15 -5.88 -6.93 -2.45
C LEU A 15 -6.38 -5.76 -3.29
N THR A 16 -5.79 -4.56 -3.18
CA THR A 16 -6.16 -3.44 -4.06
C THR A 16 -5.90 -3.72 -5.54
N TYR A 17 -4.90 -4.55 -5.87
CA TYR A 17 -4.52 -4.84 -7.27
C TYR A 17 -5.58 -5.65 -8.03
N PRO A 18 -5.99 -6.86 -7.60
CA PRO A 18 -7.02 -7.60 -8.31
C PRO A 18 -8.33 -6.82 -8.41
N LEU A 19 -8.67 -6.00 -7.40
CA LEU A 19 -9.82 -5.10 -7.47
C LEU A 19 -9.65 -4.05 -8.56
N ALA A 20 -8.51 -3.35 -8.58
CA ALA A 20 -8.23 -2.32 -9.60
C ALA A 20 -8.24 -2.91 -11.01
N TYR A 21 -7.54 -4.04 -11.23
CA TYR A 21 -7.52 -4.69 -12.53
C TYR A 21 -8.89 -5.19 -12.96
N TYR A 22 -9.68 -5.78 -12.08
CA TYR A 22 -11.04 -6.20 -12.40
C TYR A 22 -11.92 -5.00 -12.77
N ILE A 23 -11.85 -3.92 -12.02
CA ILE A 23 -12.60 -2.68 -12.31
C ILE A 23 -12.19 -2.12 -13.67
N VAL A 24 -10.89 -2.03 -13.94
CA VAL A 24 -10.36 -1.45 -15.19
C VAL A 24 -10.59 -2.35 -16.41
N LEU A 25 -10.36 -3.66 -16.29
CA LEU A 25 -10.40 -4.57 -17.45
C LEU A 25 -11.80 -5.11 -17.72
N VAL A 26 -12.62 -5.29 -16.70
CA VAL A 26 -13.93 -5.94 -16.83
C VAL A 26 -15.08 -4.95 -16.75
N LEU A 27 -15.03 -4.00 -15.82
CA LEU A 27 -16.13 -3.07 -15.55
C LEU A 27 -15.94 -1.67 -16.15
N HIS A 28 -14.77 -1.41 -16.78
CA HIS A 28 -14.47 -0.08 -17.33
C HIS A 28 -15.49 0.42 -18.36
N SER A 29 -16.01 -0.48 -19.19
CA SER A 29 -17.00 -0.18 -20.22
C SER A 29 -18.43 0.00 -19.66
N ASP A 30 -18.71 -0.52 -18.48
CA ASP A 30 -20.02 -0.43 -17.84
C ASP A 30 -19.93 0.01 -16.38
N ARG A 31 -19.85 1.31 -16.17
CA ARG A 31 -19.87 1.91 -14.82
C ARG A 31 -21.24 1.79 -14.12
N THR A 32 -22.26 1.32 -14.84
CA THR A 32 -23.61 1.07 -14.28
C THR A 32 -23.78 -0.35 -13.75
N ALA A 33 -22.79 -1.25 -14.02
CA ALA A 33 -22.80 -2.60 -13.52
C ALA A 33 -22.97 -2.63 -11.99
N PRO A 34 -23.81 -3.51 -11.45
CA PRO A 34 -24.13 -3.57 -10.01
C PRO A 34 -22.89 -3.69 -9.12
N LEU A 35 -21.83 -4.34 -9.59
CA LEU A 35 -20.58 -4.55 -8.86
C LEU A 35 -19.60 -3.36 -8.95
N PHE A 36 -19.77 -2.43 -9.89
CA PHE A 36 -18.80 -1.33 -10.08
C PHE A 36 -18.64 -0.51 -8.80
N ARG A 37 -19.75 0.03 -8.27
CA ARG A 37 -19.71 0.88 -7.06
C ARG A 37 -19.22 0.15 -5.81
N PRO A 38 -19.68 -1.07 -5.46
CA PRO A 38 -19.17 -1.83 -4.34
C PRO A 38 -17.66 -2.10 -4.43
N LEU A 39 -17.15 -2.49 -5.60
CA LEU A 39 -15.75 -2.84 -5.77
C LEU A 39 -14.84 -1.62 -5.76
N ILE A 40 -15.23 -0.51 -6.39
CA ILE A 40 -14.47 0.75 -6.30
C ILE A 40 -14.44 1.27 -4.86
N ASN A 41 -15.57 1.18 -4.14
CA ASN A 41 -15.61 1.56 -2.74
C ASN A 41 -14.69 0.67 -1.88
N LEU A 42 -14.69 -0.64 -2.10
CA LEU A 42 -13.77 -1.55 -1.41
C LEU A 42 -12.30 -1.23 -1.70
N HIS A 43 -11.96 -0.90 -2.95
CA HIS A 43 -10.61 -0.45 -3.31
C HIS A 43 -10.21 0.80 -2.50
N PHE A 44 -11.07 1.79 -2.38
CA PHE A 44 -10.82 2.97 -1.56
C PHE A 44 -10.68 2.64 -0.08
N VAL A 45 -11.56 1.82 0.47
CA VAL A 45 -11.50 1.41 1.87
C VAL A 45 -10.17 0.74 2.18
N LEU A 46 -9.72 -0.20 1.35
CA LEU A 46 -8.42 -0.86 1.52
C LEU A 46 -7.26 0.13 1.42
N GLY A 47 -7.30 1.05 0.46
CA GLY A 47 -6.31 2.11 0.33
C GLY A 47 -6.23 2.99 1.58
N MET A 48 -7.38 3.41 2.11
CA MET A 48 -7.42 4.24 3.33
C MET A 48 -6.98 3.47 4.57
N ILE A 49 -7.27 2.17 4.68
CA ILE A 49 -6.73 1.32 5.73
C ILE A 49 -5.19 1.31 5.69
N VAL A 50 -4.60 1.17 4.49
CA VAL A 50 -3.14 1.24 4.32
C VAL A 50 -2.62 2.61 4.79
N LEU A 51 -3.24 3.72 4.37
CA LEU A 51 -2.82 5.07 4.75
C LEU A 51 -2.91 5.31 6.27
N PHE A 52 -4.00 4.88 6.91
CA PHE A 52 -4.16 5.03 8.36
C PHE A 52 -3.18 4.16 9.17
N LEU A 53 -2.85 2.96 8.68
CA LEU A 53 -1.96 2.05 9.37
C LEU A 53 -0.47 2.33 9.12
N VAL A 54 -0.11 2.95 8.00
CA VAL A 54 1.29 3.28 7.72
C VAL A 54 1.80 4.38 8.65
N ILE A 55 0.94 5.31 9.07
CA ILE A 55 1.33 6.41 9.97
C ILE A 55 1.84 5.89 11.32
N PRO A 56 1.06 5.12 12.12
CA PRO A 56 1.55 4.59 13.38
C PRO A 56 2.72 3.61 13.19
N ARG A 57 2.77 2.89 12.08
CA ARG A 57 3.90 2.02 11.75
C ARG A 57 5.19 2.81 11.50
N LEU A 58 5.10 3.93 10.78
CA LEU A 58 6.25 4.80 10.52
C LEU A 58 6.72 5.48 11.80
N LEU A 59 5.80 5.99 12.61
CA LEU A 59 6.10 6.54 13.92
C LEU A 59 6.78 5.51 14.83
N TRP A 60 6.25 4.30 14.88
CA TRP A 60 6.89 3.20 15.61
C TRP A 60 8.32 2.96 15.15
N ARG A 61 8.58 2.95 13.84
CA ARG A 61 9.92 2.77 13.28
C ARG A 61 10.88 3.88 13.67
N ILE A 62 10.41 5.14 13.67
CA ILE A 62 11.24 6.31 13.99
C ILE A 62 11.61 6.34 15.49
N PHE A 63 10.69 5.94 16.37
CA PHE A 63 10.88 6.00 17.81
C PHE A 63 11.45 4.73 18.46
N ASN A 64 11.64 3.67 17.70
CA ASN A 64 12.19 2.42 18.21
C ASN A 64 13.49 2.06 17.51
N VAL A 65 14.34 1.33 18.24
CA VAL A 65 15.61 0.81 17.71
C VAL A 65 15.32 -0.19 16.59
N GLU A 66 15.95 0.00 15.45
CA GLU A 66 15.87 -0.96 14.35
C GLU A 66 16.53 -2.29 14.78
N PRO A 67 15.94 -3.44 14.37
CA PRO A 67 16.60 -4.73 14.55
C PRO A 67 17.97 -4.75 13.87
N GLU A 68 18.89 -5.56 14.41
CA GLU A 68 20.20 -5.76 13.78
C GLU A 68 20.04 -6.13 12.30
N GLU A 69 20.85 -5.50 11.46
CA GLU A 69 20.88 -5.77 10.03
C GLU A 69 21.30 -7.24 9.81
N ALA A 70 20.69 -7.90 8.84
CA ALA A 70 21.10 -9.23 8.43
C ALA A 70 22.54 -9.17 7.87
N PRO A 71 23.35 -10.24 8.02
CA PRO A 71 24.67 -10.29 7.42
C PRO A 71 24.62 -10.04 5.92
N GLY A 72 25.43 -9.10 5.42
CA GLY A 72 25.38 -8.72 4.01
C GLY A 72 26.47 -7.72 3.63
N SER A 73 26.61 -7.48 2.34
CA SER A 73 27.49 -6.46 1.80
C SER A 73 26.88 -5.05 2.02
N ARG A 74 27.72 -4.03 1.94
CA ARG A 74 27.28 -2.61 2.01
C ARG A 74 26.23 -2.28 0.95
N VAL A 75 26.32 -2.87 -0.24
CA VAL A 75 25.36 -2.67 -1.33
C VAL A 75 24.01 -3.27 -0.97
N GLU A 76 23.98 -4.49 -0.42
CA GLU A 76 22.72 -5.14 0.02
C GLU A 76 22.03 -4.30 1.10
N HIS A 77 22.76 -3.75 2.07
CA HIS A 77 22.19 -2.89 3.10
C HIS A 77 21.60 -1.58 2.52
N ILE A 78 22.30 -0.95 1.57
CA ILE A 78 21.78 0.27 0.91
C ILE A 78 20.50 -0.07 0.12
N LEU A 79 20.51 -1.14 -0.68
CA LEU A 79 19.35 -1.56 -1.47
C LEU A 79 18.16 -1.92 -0.57
N SER A 80 18.40 -2.62 0.55
CA SER A 80 17.37 -2.92 1.54
C SER A 80 16.74 -1.65 2.12
N LYS A 81 17.56 -0.67 2.52
CA LYS A 81 17.06 0.62 3.03
C LYS A 81 16.25 1.37 1.99
N LEU A 82 16.74 1.45 0.75
CA LEU A 82 16.02 2.10 -0.36
C LEU A 82 14.68 1.41 -0.65
N ALA A 83 14.65 0.07 -0.68
CA ALA A 83 13.43 -0.69 -0.90
C ALA A 83 12.40 -0.43 0.20
N HIS A 84 12.80 -0.45 1.47
CA HIS A 84 11.89 -0.17 2.58
C HIS A 84 11.35 1.27 2.56
N TRP A 85 12.20 2.27 2.31
CA TRP A 85 11.73 3.66 2.18
C TRP A 85 10.84 3.85 0.96
N GLY A 86 11.14 3.18 -0.15
CA GLY A 86 10.28 3.13 -1.33
C GLY A 86 8.90 2.54 -1.02
N LEU A 87 8.84 1.45 -0.24
CA LEU A 87 7.56 0.88 0.21
C LEU A 87 6.78 1.83 1.11
N TYR A 88 7.44 2.53 2.06
CA TYR A 88 6.76 3.55 2.86
C TYR A 88 6.21 4.69 2.01
N ALA A 89 6.99 5.17 1.04
CA ALA A 89 6.53 6.19 0.10
C ALA A 89 5.32 5.70 -0.71
N LEU A 90 5.33 4.47 -1.20
CA LEU A 90 4.19 3.88 -1.92
C LEU A 90 2.95 3.73 -1.07
N MET A 91 3.09 3.29 0.19
CA MET A 91 1.97 3.16 1.13
C MET A 91 1.32 4.51 1.48
N ILE A 92 2.01 5.62 1.26
CA ILE A 92 1.46 6.98 1.44
C ILE A 92 0.96 7.53 0.10
N VAL A 93 1.80 7.51 -0.94
CA VAL A 93 1.49 8.15 -2.24
C VAL A 93 0.29 7.48 -2.91
N MET A 94 0.22 6.14 -2.91
CA MET A 94 -0.86 5.44 -3.60
C MET A 94 -2.26 5.77 -3.03
N PRO A 95 -2.55 5.57 -1.75
CA PRO A 95 -3.87 5.89 -1.24
C PRO A 95 -4.14 7.40 -1.19
N LEU A 96 -3.12 8.23 -0.98
CA LEU A 96 -3.28 9.68 -0.99
C LEU A 96 -3.69 10.17 -2.38
N THR A 97 -2.99 9.77 -3.43
CA THR A 97 -3.34 10.14 -4.81
C THR A 97 -4.70 9.55 -5.23
N GLY A 98 -5.01 8.32 -4.81
CA GLY A 98 -6.33 7.74 -5.03
C GLY A 98 -7.46 8.55 -4.37
N TYR A 99 -7.26 9.05 -3.16
CA TYR A 99 -8.22 9.92 -2.48
C TYR A 99 -8.33 11.30 -3.15
N LEU A 100 -7.19 11.93 -3.44
CA LEU A 100 -7.13 13.25 -4.02
C LEU A 100 -7.66 13.31 -5.46
N GLY A 101 -7.48 12.25 -6.26
CA GLY A 101 -7.88 12.20 -7.67
C GLY A 101 -9.30 11.66 -7.92
N THR A 102 -10.14 11.50 -6.89
CA THR A 102 -11.45 10.89 -7.09
C THR A 102 -12.58 11.78 -6.57
N SER A 103 -13.57 11.99 -7.43
CA SER A 103 -14.84 12.67 -7.12
C SER A 103 -16.01 11.69 -6.92
N GLY A 104 -17.19 12.20 -6.66
CA GLY A 104 -18.43 11.45 -6.55
C GLY A 104 -18.91 11.21 -5.12
N PRO A 105 -19.68 10.13 -4.86
CA PRO A 105 -20.25 9.87 -3.55
C PRO A 105 -19.16 9.59 -2.50
N PRO A 106 -19.47 9.80 -1.21
CA PRO A 106 -18.54 9.49 -0.11
C PRO A 106 -18.02 8.04 -0.14
N ILE A 107 -16.85 7.83 0.46
CA ILE A 107 -16.32 6.48 0.71
C ILE A 107 -17.05 5.94 1.93
N ASN A 108 -17.67 4.77 1.79
CA ASN A 108 -18.41 4.13 2.86
C ASN A 108 -17.52 3.13 3.62
N PHE A 109 -17.33 3.40 4.91
CA PHE A 109 -16.58 2.55 5.84
C PHE A 109 -17.53 1.83 6.80
N TYR A 110 -18.65 1.35 6.43
CA TYR A 110 -19.60 0.65 7.28
C TYR A 110 -20.05 1.42 8.55
N LEU A 111 -19.10 1.97 9.33
CA LEU A 111 -19.36 2.73 10.57
C LEU A 111 -19.42 4.26 10.34
N PHE A 112 -18.80 4.75 9.29
CA PHE A 112 -18.79 6.17 8.93
C PHE A 112 -18.53 6.34 7.43
N GLU A 113 -18.86 7.53 6.93
CA GLU A 113 -18.58 7.93 5.55
C GLU A 113 -17.47 8.99 5.52
N MET A 114 -16.61 8.92 4.51
CA MET A 114 -15.58 9.91 4.27
C MET A 114 -15.87 10.68 2.99
N THR A 115 -16.00 12.01 3.12
CA THR A 115 -16.22 12.92 2.01
C THR A 115 -15.05 12.88 1.03
N LYS A 116 -15.33 12.88 -0.27
CA LYS A 116 -14.32 12.98 -1.33
C LYS A 116 -13.66 14.36 -1.33
N PHE A 117 -12.38 14.40 -1.70
CA PHE A 117 -11.55 15.60 -1.64
C PHE A 117 -12.17 16.84 -2.28
N PRO A 118 -12.74 16.83 -3.51
CA PRO A 118 -13.33 18.03 -4.11
C PRO A 118 -14.54 18.60 -3.34
N ASN A 119 -15.16 17.81 -2.47
CA ASN A 119 -16.29 18.22 -1.66
C ASN A 119 -15.87 18.68 -0.23
N THR A 120 -14.57 18.74 0.05
CA THR A 120 -14.05 19.15 1.36
C THR A 120 -13.87 20.67 1.45
N ALA A 121 -13.96 21.19 2.68
CA ALA A 121 -13.65 22.60 2.94
C ALA A 121 -12.20 22.96 2.57
N LEU A 122 -11.28 22.01 2.71
CA LEU A 122 -9.87 22.20 2.33
C LEU A 122 -9.73 22.45 0.83
N PHE A 123 -10.40 21.66 -0.02
CA PHE A 123 -10.37 21.86 -1.47
C PHE A 123 -10.90 23.25 -1.86
N GLN A 124 -12.02 23.65 -1.26
CA GLN A 124 -12.62 24.97 -1.49
C GLN A 124 -11.70 26.10 -0.99
N TRP A 125 -11.09 25.94 0.17
CA TRP A 125 -10.15 26.92 0.72
C TRP A 125 -8.90 27.09 -0.16
N LEU A 126 -8.39 25.99 -0.73
CA LEU A 126 -7.26 26.01 -1.65
C LEU A 126 -7.60 26.61 -3.02
N GLN A 127 -8.88 26.84 -3.32
CA GLN A 127 -9.38 27.37 -4.59
C GLN A 127 -8.88 26.59 -5.82
N LEU A 128 -8.75 25.28 -5.68
CA LEU A 128 -8.27 24.41 -6.76
C LEU A 128 -9.34 24.26 -7.84
N ASP A 129 -8.90 24.31 -9.11
CA ASP A 129 -9.73 23.92 -10.23
C ASP A 129 -9.65 22.40 -10.44
N TRP A 130 -10.78 21.71 -10.29
CA TRP A 130 -10.86 20.26 -10.39
C TRP A 130 -10.41 19.75 -11.78
N ALA A 131 -10.80 20.44 -12.85
CA ALA A 131 -10.47 20.02 -14.21
C ALA A 131 -8.98 20.04 -14.51
N THR A 132 -8.22 20.88 -13.80
CA THR A 132 -6.75 20.96 -13.92
C THR A 132 -6.05 20.06 -12.91
N PHE A 133 -6.59 19.94 -11.71
CA PHE A 133 -5.96 19.21 -10.59
C PHE A 133 -6.08 17.70 -10.74
N GLU A 134 -7.28 17.20 -11.00
CA GLU A 134 -7.56 15.74 -11.04
C GLU A 134 -6.71 14.98 -12.05
N PRO A 135 -6.57 15.43 -13.32
CA PRO A 135 -5.76 14.66 -14.29
C PRO A 135 -4.31 14.46 -13.88
N ILE A 136 -3.71 15.43 -13.17
CA ILE A 136 -2.33 15.33 -12.69
C ILE A 136 -2.21 14.23 -11.64
N VAL A 137 -3.13 14.25 -10.67
CA VAL A 137 -3.13 13.28 -9.57
C VAL A 137 -3.46 11.88 -10.06
N ASP A 138 -4.41 11.77 -11.01
CA ASP A 138 -4.83 10.51 -11.61
C ASP A 138 -3.69 9.86 -12.41
N VAL A 139 -2.95 10.64 -13.21
CA VAL A 139 -1.75 10.17 -13.91
C VAL A 139 -0.71 9.63 -12.94
N ILE A 140 -0.48 10.31 -11.81
CA ILE A 140 0.46 9.85 -10.78
C ILE A 140 -0.02 8.51 -10.19
N HIS A 141 -1.30 8.43 -9.79
CA HIS A 141 -1.88 7.20 -9.22
C HIS A 141 -1.74 6.03 -10.19
N HIS A 142 -2.16 6.19 -11.43
CA HIS A 142 -2.10 5.13 -12.44
C HIS A 142 -0.67 4.73 -12.81
N PHE A 143 0.21 5.71 -13.04
CA PHE A 143 1.60 5.43 -13.41
C PHE A 143 2.35 4.73 -12.28
N VAL A 144 2.28 5.28 -11.07
CA VAL A 144 2.96 4.70 -9.90
C VAL A 144 2.39 3.31 -9.58
N GLY A 145 1.06 3.17 -9.58
CA GLY A 145 0.39 1.89 -9.31
C GLY A 145 0.72 0.81 -10.35
N LYS A 146 0.69 1.16 -11.63
CA LYS A 146 0.88 0.20 -12.72
C LYS A 146 2.33 -0.27 -12.87
N TRP A 147 3.31 0.61 -12.63
CA TRP A 147 4.70 0.33 -12.95
C TRP A 147 5.61 0.26 -11.74
N ILE A 148 5.60 1.30 -10.89
CA ILE A 148 6.56 1.41 -9.79
C ILE A 148 6.20 0.50 -8.64
N ALA A 149 4.96 0.51 -8.20
CA ALA A 149 4.55 -0.23 -7.03
C ALA A 149 4.66 -1.75 -7.24
N TRP A 150 4.28 -2.27 -8.39
CA TRP A 150 4.50 -3.67 -8.75
C TRP A 150 5.98 -4.05 -8.68
N PHE A 151 6.83 -3.26 -9.32
CA PHE A 151 8.27 -3.53 -9.34
C PHE A 151 8.86 -3.58 -7.94
N VAL A 152 8.56 -2.59 -7.10
CA VAL A 152 9.08 -2.50 -5.73
C VAL A 152 8.55 -3.64 -4.84
N VAL A 153 7.26 -3.96 -4.94
CA VAL A 153 6.65 -5.06 -4.17
C VAL A 153 7.22 -6.41 -4.58
N LEU A 154 7.33 -6.68 -5.89
CA LEU A 154 7.92 -7.93 -6.38
C LEU A 154 9.39 -8.07 -5.98
N LEU A 155 10.16 -6.99 -6.05
CA LEU A 155 11.55 -6.97 -5.60
C LEU A 155 11.65 -7.26 -4.09
N HIS A 156 10.76 -6.67 -3.28
CA HIS A 156 10.71 -6.92 -1.85
C HIS A 156 10.38 -8.39 -1.53
N ILE A 157 9.41 -8.97 -2.21
CA ILE A 157 9.05 -10.39 -2.05
C ILE A 157 10.20 -11.30 -2.50
N ALA A 158 10.79 -11.01 -3.66
CA ALA A 158 11.93 -11.76 -4.18
C ALA A 158 13.14 -11.71 -3.23
N ALA A 159 13.43 -10.54 -2.65
CA ALA A 159 14.49 -10.39 -1.65
C ALA A 159 14.22 -11.23 -0.40
N ALA A 160 12.99 -11.25 0.11
CA ALA A 160 12.62 -12.08 1.25
C ALA A 160 12.82 -13.59 0.97
N PHE A 161 12.46 -14.05 -0.21
CA PHE A 161 12.71 -15.44 -0.64
C PHE A 161 14.20 -15.73 -0.86
N TYR A 162 14.95 -14.79 -1.46
CA TYR A 162 16.40 -14.92 -1.60
C TYR A 162 17.07 -15.09 -0.23
N HIS A 163 16.71 -14.29 0.75
CA HIS A 163 17.23 -14.42 2.11
C HIS A 163 16.91 -15.78 2.72
N HIS A 164 15.70 -16.29 2.51
CA HIS A 164 15.28 -17.56 3.07
C HIS A 164 15.91 -18.78 2.37
N PHE A 165 15.83 -18.84 1.02
CA PHE A 165 16.22 -20.04 0.27
C PHE A 165 17.68 -20.08 -0.18
N VAL A 166 18.32 -18.91 -0.33
CA VAL A 166 19.71 -18.82 -0.83
C VAL A 166 20.68 -18.48 0.31
N ARG A 167 20.31 -17.49 1.13
CA ARG A 167 21.16 -17.05 2.25
C ARG A 167 20.95 -17.88 3.51
N HIS A 168 19.84 -18.59 3.61
CA HIS A 168 19.44 -19.38 4.79
C HIS A 168 19.46 -18.58 6.09
N ASP A 169 19.12 -17.29 6.04
CA ASP A 169 19.02 -16.41 7.19
C ASP A 169 17.59 -16.31 7.75
N THR A 170 17.44 -15.58 8.85
CA THR A 170 16.17 -15.48 9.57
C THR A 170 15.29 -14.31 9.18
N VAL A 171 15.62 -13.56 8.11
CA VAL A 171 14.90 -12.34 7.72
C VAL A 171 13.41 -12.60 7.50
N LEU A 172 13.07 -13.61 6.69
CA LEU A 172 11.66 -13.97 6.45
C LEU A 172 10.99 -14.46 7.74
N ILE A 173 11.68 -15.28 8.53
CA ILE A 173 11.14 -15.86 9.76
C ILE A 173 10.76 -14.78 10.77
N ARG A 174 11.57 -13.73 10.93
CA ARG A 174 11.30 -12.59 11.82
C ARG A 174 10.03 -11.82 11.45
N MET A 175 9.56 -11.93 10.20
CA MET A 175 8.33 -11.28 9.72
C MET A 175 7.08 -12.13 9.88
N LEU A 176 7.25 -13.45 10.07
CA LEU A 176 6.13 -14.39 10.23
C LEU A 176 5.57 -14.36 11.66
N PRO A 177 4.28 -14.73 11.82
CA PRO A 177 3.75 -15.02 13.14
C PRO A 177 4.56 -16.12 13.82
N GLU A 178 4.78 -16.00 15.13
CA GLU A 178 5.66 -16.90 15.90
C GLU A 178 5.37 -18.40 15.67
N ARG A 179 4.09 -18.77 15.57
CA ARG A 179 3.70 -20.18 15.32
C ARG A 179 4.22 -20.70 13.97
N VAL A 180 4.18 -19.87 12.94
CA VAL A 180 4.66 -20.23 11.58
C VAL A 180 6.18 -20.18 11.55
N GLY A 181 6.80 -19.18 12.16
CA GLY A 181 8.25 -19.05 12.26
C GLY A 181 8.89 -20.26 12.98
N ASN A 182 8.34 -20.64 14.12
CA ASN A 182 8.82 -21.81 14.89
C ASN A 182 8.66 -23.12 14.11
N TRP A 183 7.57 -23.28 13.34
CA TRP A 183 7.38 -24.46 12.50
C TRP A 183 8.42 -24.56 11.37
N LEU A 184 8.82 -23.42 10.78
CA LEU A 184 9.87 -23.38 9.75
C LEU A 184 11.28 -23.63 10.31
N LEU A 185 11.54 -23.24 11.55
CA LEU A 185 12.83 -23.50 12.23
C LEU A 185 12.96 -24.93 12.71
N ALA A 186 11.86 -25.67 12.89
CA ALA A 186 11.86 -27.06 13.36
C ALA A 186 12.06 -28.08 12.21
N LYS A 187 12.17 -27.63 10.97
CA LYS A 187 12.45 -28.44 9.78
C LYS A 187 13.88 -28.25 9.31
#